data_52ef9fcc90e211b9b15b89d8223f0603
#
_entry.id   52ef9fcc90e211b9b15b89d8223f0603
#
_cell.length_a   1.000
_cell.length_b   1.000
_cell.length_c   1.000
_cell.angle_alpha   90.00
_cell.angle_beta   90.00
_cell.angle_gamma   90.00
#
_symmetry.space_group_name_H-M   'P 1'
#
loop_
_entity.id
_entity.type
_entity.pdbx_description
1 polymer ?
#
loop_
_entity_poly.entity_id
_entity_poly.type
_entity_poly.pdbx_seq_one_letter_code
_entity_poly.pdbx_strand_id
1 'polypeptide(L)'
;RELARFLGINFTTVTRAYKLCELKGLLQAVTGSGTFVASSAARSVTISTERPRSALIDLGFENPFQVFTDQIREITRDIAGRKQFPQLLDYASPTGMVHQKAAGVNWLKNIGVETDPDHLMLVSGTQNGLAMSLLALFDPGDRIGVDTYTYANFIELARLHHLQLVAIGSDEEGMRADLLERQHRLNALKGVFLMPSCCNPTTRMISERRKKALAQVIRREQLILLEDDIHAFFTAGTVADYAGPLARLVPEQSVYVSGTSKPLCAGLRVAYLVYPDRFREALLQALFNVNVKTSSLDGEIITELILTGTANAMVKKKQELAAERNRLFFRYFPELEGQGHPLSFYRWLPIPDTRGGAEVEQAFQQQGIRVYHSDRFLCGKREMQAYLR
;
A
#
# COMPACT_ATOMS: atom_id res chain seq x y z
N ARG A 1 3.59 -25.48 -27.66
CA ARG A 1 3.42 -26.39 -28.82
C ARG A 1 3.20 -27.83 -28.36
N GLU A 2 3.94 -28.31 -27.37
CA GLU A 2 3.80 -29.68 -26.82
C GLU A 2 2.40 -29.93 -26.27
N LEU A 3 1.86 -28.99 -25.45
CA LEU A 3 0.51 -29.10 -24.93
C LEU A 3 -0.56 -29.15 -26.04
N ALA A 4 -0.40 -28.38 -27.10
CA ALA A 4 -1.31 -28.42 -28.24
C ALA A 4 -1.32 -29.78 -28.93
N ARG A 5 -0.12 -30.39 -29.10
CA ARG A 5 0.02 -31.74 -29.63
C ARG A 5 -0.59 -32.78 -28.69
N PHE A 6 -0.29 -32.70 -27.41
CA PHE A 6 -0.82 -33.61 -26.40
C PHE A 6 -2.35 -33.61 -26.34
N LEU A 7 -2.96 -32.41 -26.42
CA LEU A 7 -4.41 -32.25 -26.38
C LEU A 7 -5.11 -32.41 -27.74
N GLY A 8 -4.37 -32.57 -28.85
CA GLY A 8 -4.94 -32.67 -30.19
C GLY A 8 -5.68 -31.44 -30.67
N ILE A 9 -5.33 -30.23 -30.15
CA ILE A 9 -6.00 -28.96 -30.46
C ILE A 9 -5.04 -27.96 -31.16
N ASN A 10 -5.63 -26.91 -31.74
CA ASN A 10 -4.84 -25.91 -32.45
C ASN A 10 -3.95 -25.12 -31.46
N PHE A 11 -2.70 -24.86 -31.87
CA PHE A 11 -1.72 -24.08 -31.13
C PHE A 11 -2.26 -22.67 -30.74
N THR A 12 -3.01 -22.01 -31.63
CA THR A 12 -3.60 -20.71 -31.36
C THR A 12 -4.61 -20.76 -30.20
N THR A 13 -5.37 -21.86 -30.07
CA THR A 13 -6.27 -22.10 -28.94
C THR A 13 -5.52 -22.18 -27.62
N VAL A 14 -4.41 -22.90 -27.59
CA VAL A 14 -3.55 -23.00 -26.40
C VAL A 14 -2.96 -21.64 -26.07
N THR A 15 -2.47 -20.89 -27.07
CA THR A 15 -1.92 -19.55 -26.86
C THR A 15 -2.97 -18.58 -26.27
N ARG A 16 -4.22 -18.63 -26.77
CA ARG A 16 -5.33 -17.83 -26.22
C ARG A 16 -5.66 -18.23 -24.79
N ALA A 17 -5.69 -19.52 -24.49
CA ALA A 17 -5.93 -20.03 -23.15
C ALA A 17 -4.84 -19.56 -22.18
N TYR A 18 -3.56 -19.61 -22.58
CA TYR A 18 -2.44 -19.11 -21.77
C TYR A 18 -2.58 -17.61 -21.52
N LYS A 19 -2.86 -16.80 -22.56
CA LYS A 19 -3.10 -15.37 -22.39
C LYS A 19 -4.27 -15.08 -21.42
N LEU A 20 -5.37 -15.83 -21.55
CA LEU A 20 -6.53 -15.68 -20.63
C LEU A 20 -6.14 -16.06 -19.20
N CYS A 21 -5.37 -17.12 -19.02
CA CYS A 21 -4.89 -17.52 -17.68
C CYS A 21 -3.90 -16.49 -17.10
N GLU A 22 -3.05 -15.87 -17.92
CA GLU A 22 -2.18 -14.77 -17.52
C GLU A 22 -3.00 -13.54 -17.08
N LEU A 23 -4.00 -13.13 -17.88
CA LEU A 23 -4.92 -12.05 -17.54
C LEU A 23 -5.71 -12.31 -16.25
N LYS A 24 -6.04 -13.58 -15.98
CA LYS A 24 -6.70 -14.00 -14.73
C LYS A 24 -5.72 -14.17 -13.56
N GLY A 25 -4.43 -13.92 -13.76
CA GLY A 25 -3.42 -14.11 -12.71
C GLY A 25 -3.18 -15.56 -12.29
N LEU A 26 -3.60 -16.52 -13.12
CA LEU A 26 -3.37 -17.95 -12.89
C LEU A 26 -2.00 -18.42 -13.36
N LEU A 27 -1.47 -17.76 -14.39
CA LEU A 27 -0.16 -18.02 -14.95
C LEU A 27 0.68 -16.74 -14.92
N GLN A 28 1.99 -16.92 -14.85
CA GLN A 28 2.97 -15.85 -14.96
C GLN A 28 4.01 -16.21 -16.03
N ALA A 29 4.12 -15.39 -17.06
CA ALA A 29 5.19 -15.50 -18.06
C ALA A 29 6.45 -14.83 -17.51
N VAL A 30 7.57 -15.55 -17.56
CA VAL A 30 8.90 -15.03 -17.20
C VAL A 30 9.75 -15.05 -18.47
N THR A 31 10.09 -13.88 -18.97
CA THR A 31 10.89 -13.73 -20.20
C THR A 31 12.20 -14.53 -20.11
N GLY A 32 12.44 -15.40 -21.07
CA GLY A 32 13.61 -16.29 -21.11
C GLY A 32 13.55 -17.53 -20.18
N SER A 33 12.49 -17.71 -19.41
CA SER A 33 12.36 -18.84 -18.46
C SER A 33 11.11 -19.70 -18.69
N GLY A 34 10.06 -19.15 -19.33
CA GLY A 34 8.81 -19.87 -19.63
C GLY A 34 7.60 -19.31 -18.88
N THR A 35 6.49 -20.07 -18.91
CA THR A 35 5.24 -19.74 -18.20
C THR A 35 5.07 -20.69 -17.03
N PHE A 36 4.77 -20.14 -15.87
CA PHE A 36 4.62 -20.86 -14.60
C PHE A 36 3.22 -20.62 -14.04
N VAL A 37 2.74 -21.53 -13.20
CA VAL A 37 1.55 -21.28 -12.38
C VAL A 37 1.91 -20.19 -11.38
N ALA A 38 1.08 -19.13 -11.32
CA ALA A 38 1.31 -18.04 -10.39
C ALA A 38 1.18 -18.55 -8.94
N SER A 39 2.04 -18.11 -8.04
CA SER A 39 2.00 -18.50 -6.62
C SER A 39 0.65 -18.15 -5.97
N SER A 40 -0.03 -17.12 -6.45
CA SER A 40 -1.38 -16.69 -6.04
C SER A 40 -2.53 -17.44 -6.71
N ALA A 41 -2.28 -18.31 -7.71
CA ALA A 41 -3.33 -18.91 -8.54
C ALA A 41 -4.26 -19.84 -7.73
N ALA A 42 -3.74 -20.47 -6.69
CA ALA A 42 -4.47 -21.47 -5.88
C ALA A 42 -5.03 -20.90 -4.58
N ARG A 43 -4.66 -19.66 -4.17
CA ARG A 43 -5.02 -19.11 -2.86
C ARG A 43 -5.08 -17.57 -2.93
N SER A 44 -6.16 -16.99 -2.38
CA SER A 44 -6.19 -15.56 -2.15
C SER A 44 -5.11 -15.16 -1.14
N VAL A 45 -4.30 -14.16 -1.47
CA VAL A 45 -3.30 -13.57 -0.57
C VAL A 45 -3.90 -12.46 0.30
N THR A 46 -5.19 -12.15 0.13
CA THR A 46 -5.89 -11.07 0.84
C THR A 46 -5.68 -11.16 2.34
N ILE A 47 -5.28 -10.05 2.93
CA ILE A 47 -5.24 -9.87 4.38
C ILE A 47 -6.56 -9.22 4.80
N SER A 48 -7.43 -10.02 5.43
CA SER A 48 -8.74 -9.57 5.91
C SER A 48 -8.65 -8.91 7.28
N THR A 49 -9.50 -7.91 7.51
CA THR A 49 -9.70 -7.29 8.83
C THR A 49 -10.56 -8.14 9.77
N GLU A 50 -11.10 -9.27 9.29
CA GLU A 50 -11.90 -10.15 10.12
C GLU A 50 -11.10 -10.69 11.31
N ARG A 51 -11.63 -10.45 12.49
CA ARG A 51 -11.06 -11.04 13.70
C ARG A 51 -11.35 -12.55 13.72
N PRO A 52 -10.38 -13.38 14.09
CA PRO A 52 -10.63 -14.81 14.27
C PRO A 52 -11.78 -15.01 15.26
N ARG A 53 -12.68 -15.96 14.96
CA ARG A 53 -13.77 -16.36 15.87
C ARG A 53 -13.26 -17.09 17.12
N SER A 54 -11.99 -17.49 17.14
CA SER A 54 -11.31 -18.18 18.24
C SER A 54 -10.41 -17.20 19.01
N ALA A 55 -10.00 -17.56 20.22
CA ALA A 55 -9.08 -16.81 21.07
C ALA A 55 -7.62 -16.83 20.53
N LEU A 56 -7.43 -16.54 19.24
CA LEU A 56 -6.12 -16.48 18.61
C LEU A 56 -5.42 -15.17 18.94
N ILE A 57 -4.15 -15.25 19.24
CA ILE A 57 -3.25 -14.09 19.29
C ILE A 57 -2.91 -13.70 17.85
N ASP A 58 -3.44 -12.57 17.40
CA ASP A 58 -3.23 -12.09 16.03
C ASP A 58 -1.97 -11.23 15.95
N LEU A 59 -0.88 -11.81 15.51
CA LEU A 59 0.38 -11.13 15.21
C LEU A 59 0.52 -10.78 13.72
N GLY A 60 -0.36 -11.33 12.87
CA GLY A 60 -0.29 -11.13 11.42
C GLY A 60 -0.93 -9.83 10.94
N PHE A 61 -2.03 -9.39 11.55
CA PHE A 61 -2.73 -8.18 11.14
C PHE A 61 -2.15 -6.92 11.79
N GLU A 62 -1.85 -5.91 10.97
CA GLU A 62 -1.35 -4.62 11.45
C GLU A 62 -2.47 -3.78 12.07
N ASN A 63 -2.74 -3.97 13.36
CA ASN A 63 -3.69 -3.16 14.11
C ASN A 63 -3.03 -1.84 14.56
N PRO A 64 -3.59 -0.67 14.22
CA PRO A 64 -3.10 0.58 14.78
C PRO A 64 -3.44 0.68 16.26
N PHE A 65 -2.56 1.32 17.04
CA PHE A 65 -2.85 1.62 18.44
C PHE A 65 -4.10 2.50 18.54
N GLN A 66 -5.04 2.10 19.40
CA GLN A 66 -6.22 2.90 19.73
C GLN A 66 -5.83 3.88 20.85
N VAL A 67 -5.78 5.14 20.48
CA VAL A 67 -5.47 6.24 21.41
C VAL A 67 -6.47 7.38 21.21
N PHE A 68 -6.66 8.22 22.21
CA PHE A 68 -7.50 9.41 22.15
C PHE A 68 -8.98 9.12 21.78
N THR A 69 -9.52 7.97 22.18
CA THR A 69 -10.91 7.59 21.85
C THR A 69 -11.93 8.56 22.45
N ASP A 70 -11.67 9.08 23.64
CA ASP A 70 -12.58 10.03 24.30
C ASP A 70 -12.58 11.38 23.57
N GLN A 71 -11.43 11.88 23.14
CA GLN A 71 -11.32 13.09 22.34
C GLN A 71 -12.05 12.96 20.99
N ILE A 72 -11.91 11.80 20.33
CA ILE A 72 -12.67 11.53 19.09
C ILE A 72 -14.18 11.55 19.36
N ARG A 73 -14.63 10.98 20.50
CA ARG A 73 -16.02 10.98 20.90
C ARG A 73 -16.54 12.40 21.15
N GLU A 74 -15.77 13.24 21.83
CA GLU A 74 -16.10 14.63 22.10
C GLU A 74 -16.21 15.45 20.81
N ILE A 75 -15.22 15.35 19.92
CA ILE A 75 -15.24 15.97 18.59
C ILE A 75 -16.48 15.54 17.81
N THR A 76 -16.80 14.25 17.82
CA THR A 76 -17.97 13.72 17.09
C THR A 76 -19.29 14.30 17.64
N ARG A 77 -19.41 14.46 18.98
CA ARG A 77 -20.59 15.08 19.60
C ARG A 77 -20.69 16.56 19.25
N ASP A 78 -19.57 17.28 19.26
CA ASP A 78 -19.54 18.69 18.91
C ASP A 78 -19.96 18.89 17.44
N ILE A 79 -19.42 18.10 16.51
CA ILE A 79 -19.81 18.12 15.09
C ILE A 79 -21.32 17.86 14.94
N ALA A 80 -21.86 16.86 15.65
CA ALA A 80 -23.29 16.53 15.58
C ALA A 80 -24.20 17.65 16.09
N GLY A 81 -23.70 18.49 16.99
CA GLY A 81 -24.41 19.67 17.52
C GLY A 81 -24.36 20.92 16.63
N ARG A 82 -23.55 20.93 15.58
CA ARG A 82 -23.34 22.10 14.72
C ARG A 82 -24.53 22.34 13.78
N LYS A 83 -24.85 23.61 13.50
CA LYS A 83 -25.89 23.99 12.54
C LYS A 83 -25.63 23.47 11.13
N GLN A 84 -24.36 23.28 10.77
CA GLN A 84 -23.91 22.77 9.46
C GLN A 84 -23.95 21.24 9.34
N PHE A 85 -24.26 20.52 10.43
CA PHE A 85 -24.29 19.06 10.43
C PHE A 85 -25.10 18.44 9.28
N PRO A 86 -26.30 18.95 8.89
CA PRO A 86 -27.04 18.40 7.77
C PRO A 86 -26.26 18.39 6.45
N GLN A 87 -25.37 19.36 6.23
CA GLN A 87 -24.53 19.42 5.02
C GLN A 87 -23.52 18.26 4.93
N LEU A 88 -23.12 17.69 6.08
CA LEU A 88 -22.25 16.52 6.13
C LEU A 88 -22.94 15.22 5.71
N LEU A 89 -24.27 15.22 5.72
CA LEU A 89 -25.11 14.08 5.36
C LEU A 89 -25.59 14.13 3.89
N ASP A 90 -25.26 15.20 3.18
CA ASP A 90 -25.65 15.40 1.79
C ASP A 90 -24.53 15.00 0.81
N TYR A 91 -24.86 14.93 -0.48
CA TYR A 91 -23.92 14.77 -1.60
C TYR A 91 -23.10 16.05 -1.87
N ALA A 92 -22.48 16.60 -0.84
CA ALA A 92 -21.54 17.72 -0.98
C ALA A 92 -20.38 17.34 -1.93
N SER A 93 -19.42 18.24 -2.11
CA SER A 93 -18.29 18.03 -3.05
C SER A 93 -17.74 16.60 -3.05
N PRO A 94 -17.72 15.90 -4.18
CA PRO A 94 -17.26 14.51 -4.27
C PRO A 94 -15.81 14.32 -3.84
N THR A 95 -14.95 15.32 -4.11
CA THR A 95 -13.52 15.29 -3.77
C THR A 95 -13.23 15.70 -2.33
N GLY A 96 -14.24 16.02 -1.54
CA GLY A 96 -14.13 16.59 -0.20
C GLY A 96 -14.49 18.08 -0.16
N MET A 97 -14.94 18.56 0.99
CA MET A 97 -15.29 19.97 1.20
C MET A 97 -14.03 20.84 1.19
N VAL A 98 -14.15 22.10 0.81
CA VAL A 98 -13.01 23.03 0.66
C VAL A 98 -12.15 23.09 1.93
N HIS A 99 -12.77 23.23 3.10
CA HIS A 99 -12.05 23.29 4.38
C HIS A 99 -11.39 21.94 4.75
N GLN A 100 -12.01 20.81 4.40
CA GLN A 100 -11.46 19.47 4.61
C GLN A 100 -10.20 19.27 3.75
N LYS A 101 -10.23 19.69 2.48
CA LYS A 101 -9.07 19.67 1.60
C LYS A 101 -7.96 20.59 2.09
N ALA A 102 -8.31 21.80 2.53
CA ALA A 102 -7.33 22.76 3.08
C ALA A 102 -6.63 22.20 4.34
N ALA A 103 -7.36 21.55 5.24
CA ALA A 103 -6.80 20.86 6.39
C ALA A 103 -5.89 19.71 5.96
N GLY A 104 -6.28 18.93 4.95
CA GLY A 104 -5.46 17.87 4.36
C GLY A 104 -4.14 18.38 3.79
N VAL A 105 -4.17 19.49 3.04
CA VAL A 105 -2.96 20.17 2.52
C VAL A 105 -2.00 20.53 3.66
N ASN A 106 -2.52 21.19 4.71
CA ASN A 106 -1.72 21.54 5.89
C ASN A 106 -1.16 20.32 6.62
N TRP A 107 -1.94 19.25 6.72
CA TRP A 107 -1.52 18.00 7.33
C TRP A 107 -0.36 17.35 6.55
N LEU A 108 -0.46 17.31 5.22
CA LEU A 108 0.52 16.68 4.34
C LEU A 108 1.86 17.44 4.30
N LYS A 109 1.89 18.75 4.57
CA LYS A 109 3.13 19.53 4.71
C LYS A 109 4.05 18.98 5.81
N ASN A 110 3.50 18.39 6.88
CA ASN A 110 4.28 17.80 7.96
C ASN A 110 5.15 16.62 7.53
N ILE A 111 4.86 16.02 6.38
CA ILE A 111 5.61 14.89 5.80
C ILE A 111 6.29 15.25 4.48
N GLY A 112 6.40 16.54 4.16
CA GLY A 112 7.12 17.02 2.97
C GLY A 112 6.35 16.85 1.66
N VAL A 113 5.02 16.80 1.70
CA VAL A 113 4.15 16.82 0.50
C VAL A 113 3.66 18.24 0.28
N GLU A 114 4.07 18.84 -0.83
CA GLU A 114 3.56 20.12 -1.31
C GLU A 114 2.43 19.88 -2.31
N THR A 115 1.25 20.41 -2.01
CA THR A 115 0.06 20.31 -2.86
C THR A 115 -0.90 21.46 -2.53
N ASP A 116 -1.97 21.57 -3.28
CA ASP A 116 -3.07 22.50 -3.06
C ASP A 116 -4.43 21.79 -3.05
N PRO A 117 -5.53 22.47 -2.68
CA PRO A 117 -6.85 21.85 -2.64
C PRO A 117 -7.36 21.36 -3.99
N ASP A 118 -6.86 21.86 -5.12
CA ASP A 118 -7.31 21.44 -6.45
C ASP A 118 -6.65 20.12 -6.89
N HIS A 119 -5.47 19.83 -6.35
CA HIS A 119 -4.71 18.60 -6.61
C HIS A 119 -4.83 17.56 -5.51
N LEU A 120 -5.84 17.71 -4.64
CA LEU A 120 -6.11 16.79 -3.53
C LEU A 120 -7.57 16.36 -3.51
N MET A 121 -7.81 15.06 -3.30
CA MET A 121 -9.14 14.53 -3.02
C MET A 121 -9.14 13.62 -1.79
N LEU A 122 -10.27 13.59 -1.08
CA LEU A 122 -10.53 12.62 -0.02
C LEU A 122 -11.04 11.33 -0.65
N VAL A 123 -10.47 10.20 -0.22
CA VAL A 123 -10.88 8.85 -0.65
C VAL A 123 -11.18 7.96 0.55
N SER A 124 -11.97 6.91 0.38
CA SER A 124 -12.43 6.03 1.46
C SER A 124 -11.35 5.06 1.94
N GLY A 125 -10.24 5.63 2.38
CA GLY A 125 -9.03 4.94 2.81
C GLY A 125 -8.11 4.59 1.66
N THR A 126 -6.86 4.23 1.99
CA THR A 126 -5.79 3.96 1.03
C THR A 126 -6.17 2.90 -0.01
N GLN A 127 -6.83 1.81 0.43
CA GLN A 127 -7.25 0.72 -0.47
C GLN A 127 -8.21 1.20 -1.57
N ASN A 128 -9.13 2.11 -1.24
CA ASN A 128 -10.02 2.72 -2.22
C ASN A 128 -9.24 3.65 -3.16
N GLY A 129 -8.34 4.48 -2.64
CA GLY A 129 -7.47 5.34 -3.45
C GLY A 129 -6.62 4.55 -4.45
N LEU A 130 -6.03 3.43 -4.02
CA LEU A 130 -5.26 2.53 -4.90
C LEU A 130 -6.16 1.88 -5.97
N ALA A 131 -7.33 1.36 -5.59
CA ALA A 131 -8.27 0.75 -6.54
C ALA A 131 -8.71 1.76 -7.61
N MET A 132 -9.06 2.98 -7.20
CA MET A 132 -9.41 4.06 -8.12
C MET A 132 -8.26 4.43 -9.05
N SER A 133 -7.02 4.51 -8.53
CA SER A 133 -5.84 4.83 -9.32
C SER A 133 -5.54 3.75 -10.37
N LEU A 134 -5.69 2.47 -9.99
CA LEU A 134 -5.54 1.37 -10.95
C LEU A 134 -6.60 1.43 -12.04
N LEU A 135 -7.85 1.64 -11.66
CA LEU A 135 -8.98 1.70 -12.61
C LEU A 135 -8.87 2.91 -13.56
N ALA A 136 -8.37 4.05 -13.05
CA ALA A 136 -8.28 5.29 -13.81
C ALA A 136 -7.09 5.32 -14.79
N LEU A 137 -5.97 4.71 -14.45
CA LEU A 137 -4.69 4.98 -15.10
C LEU A 137 -4.06 3.77 -15.81
N PHE A 138 -4.64 2.58 -15.63
CA PHE A 138 -4.12 1.34 -16.21
C PHE A 138 -5.19 0.55 -16.93
N ASP A 139 -4.83 -0.02 -18.06
CA ASP A 139 -5.67 -0.92 -18.83
C ASP A 139 -5.39 -2.39 -18.47
N PRO A 140 -6.38 -3.30 -18.61
CA PRO A 140 -6.15 -4.74 -18.44
C PRO A 140 -4.98 -5.23 -19.29
N GLY A 141 -4.01 -5.89 -18.64
CA GLY A 141 -2.77 -6.36 -19.24
C GLY A 141 -1.58 -5.43 -19.08
N ASP A 142 -1.78 -4.20 -18.60
CA ASP A 142 -0.67 -3.30 -18.27
C ASP A 142 0.21 -3.91 -17.18
N ARG A 143 1.50 -3.52 -17.19
CA ARG A 143 2.50 -4.03 -16.27
C ARG A 143 2.96 -2.96 -15.29
N ILE A 144 2.99 -3.34 -14.01
CA ILE A 144 3.42 -2.48 -12.90
C ILE A 144 4.62 -3.12 -12.20
N GLY A 145 5.72 -2.37 -12.10
CA GLY A 145 6.88 -2.77 -11.30
C GLY A 145 6.56 -2.68 -9.81
N VAL A 146 6.93 -3.69 -9.04
CA VAL A 146 6.74 -3.76 -7.59
C VAL A 146 7.96 -4.38 -6.92
N ASP A 147 8.16 -4.16 -5.62
CA ASP A 147 9.15 -4.92 -4.86
C ASP A 147 8.87 -6.42 -4.91
N THR A 148 9.90 -7.27 -4.83
CA THR A 148 9.76 -8.74 -4.79
C THR A 148 8.78 -9.19 -3.71
N TYR A 149 8.84 -8.55 -2.53
CA TYR A 149 7.82 -8.66 -1.49
C TYR A 149 7.11 -7.32 -1.37
N THR A 150 5.83 -7.32 -1.66
CA THR A 150 5.01 -6.11 -1.69
C THR A 150 3.67 -6.30 -0.97
N TYR A 151 2.89 -5.25 -0.85
CA TYR A 151 1.63 -5.25 -0.13
C TYR A 151 0.64 -6.28 -0.70
N ALA A 152 0.27 -7.27 0.11
CA ALA A 152 -0.56 -8.40 -0.32
C ALA A 152 -1.90 -7.96 -0.97
N ASN A 153 -2.57 -6.96 -0.38
CA ASN A 153 -3.83 -6.49 -0.93
C ASN A 153 -3.65 -5.65 -2.21
N PHE A 154 -2.44 -5.11 -2.49
CA PHE A 154 -2.14 -4.53 -3.79
C PHE A 154 -1.97 -5.62 -4.86
N ILE A 155 -1.35 -6.76 -4.51
CA ILE A 155 -1.28 -7.93 -5.41
C ILE A 155 -2.70 -8.35 -5.83
N GLU A 156 -3.62 -8.45 -4.87
CA GLU A 156 -5.01 -8.81 -5.16
C GLU A 156 -5.76 -7.75 -5.97
N LEU A 157 -5.55 -6.45 -5.68
CA LEU A 157 -6.11 -5.38 -6.49
C LEU A 157 -5.64 -5.47 -7.95
N ALA A 158 -4.34 -5.62 -8.18
CA ALA A 158 -3.80 -5.78 -9.53
C ALA A 158 -4.41 -6.98 -10.25
N ARG A 159 -4.55 -8.12 -9.54
CA ARG A 159 -5.20 -9.31 -10.09
C ARG A 159 -6.67 -9.06 -10.46
N LEU A 160 -7.44 -8.38 -9.62
CA LEU A 160 -8.85 -8.04 -9.87
C LEU A 160 -9.02 -7.09 -11.07
N HIS A 161 -8.04 -6.21 -11.29
CA HIS A 161 -8.01 -5.29 -12.44
C HIS A 161 -7.30 -5.88 -13.66
N HIS A 162 -6.96 -7.18 -13.63
CA HIS A 162 -6.27 -7.87 -14.71
C HIS A 162 -4.92 -7.25 -15.10
N LEU A 163 -4.20 -6.67 -14.13
CA LEU A 163 -2.87 -6.10 -14.31
C LEU A 163 -1.80 -7.14 -14.01
N GLN A 164 -0.63 -6.95 -14.61
CA GLN A 164 0.52 -7.82 -14.41
C GLN A 164 1.56 -7.15 -13.52
N LEU A 165 1.88 -7.78 -12.39
CA LEU A 165 2.95 -7.29 -11.54
C LEU A 165 4.29 -7.88 -11.95
N VAL A 166 5.31 -7.04 -12.04
CA VAL A 166 6.69 -7.41 -12.37
C VAL A 166 7.58 -7.13 -11.18
N ALA A 167 8.15 -8.19 -10.61
CA ALA A 167 9.04 -8.07 -9.46
C ALA A 167 10.34 -7.36 -9.84
N ILE A 168 10.69 -6.34 -9.07
CA ILE A 168 11.94 -5.60 -9.15
C ILE A 168 12.77 -5.93 -7.91
N GLY A 169 14.02 -6.34 -8.11
CA GLY A 169 14.91 -6.64 -7.00
C GLY A 169 15.23 -5.41 -6.15
N SER A 170 15.34 -5.64 -4.85
CA SER A 170 15.65 -4.63 -3.84
C SER A 170 16.91 -5.03 -3.06
N ASP A 171 17.59 -4.05 -2.48
CA ASP A 171 18.65 -4.21 -1.52
C ASP A 171 18.30 -3.49 -0.19
N GLU A 172 19.27 -3.22 0.66
CA GLU A 172 19.05 -2.54 1.95
C GLU A 172 18.51 -1.10 1.80
N GLU A 173 18.76 -0.44 0.66
CA GLU A 173 18.25 0.90 0.37
C GLU A 173 16.89 0.90 -0.36
N GLY A 174 16.25 -0.27 -0.52
CA GLY A 174 14.97 -0.45 -1.20
C GLY A 174 15.10 -0.86 -2.68
N MET A 175 14.07 -0.67 -3.49
CA MET A 175 14.02 -1.05 -4.90
C MET A 175 15.22 -0.50 -5.68
N ARG A 176 15.87 -1.34 -6.47
CA ARG A 176 17.02 -0.97 -7.30
C ARG A 176 16.58 -0.27 -8.58
N ALA A 177 17.07 0.96 -8.79
CA ALA A 177 16.73 1.77 -9.96
C ALA A 177 17.25 1.18 -11.28
N ASP A 178 18.45 0.58 -11.28
CA ASP A 178 19.01 -0.11 -12.45
C ASP A 178 18.19 -1.35 -12.86
N LEU A 179 17.65 -2.06 -11.88
CA LEU A 179 16.76 -3.20 -12.13
C LEU A 179 15.37 -2.73 -12.60
N LEU A 180 14.86 -1.61 -12.09
CA LEU A 180 13.61 -1.01 -12.57
C LEU A 180 13.75 -0.64 -14.07
N GLU A 181 14.83 0.04 -14.43
CA GLU A 181 15.12 0.39 -15.83
C GLU A 181 15.24 -0.86 -16.71
N ARG A 182 16.01 -1.87 -16.26
CA ARG A 182 16.15 -3.14 -16.97
C ARG A 182 14.81 -3.84 -17.19
N GLN A 183 13.98 -3.92 -16.14
CA GLN A 183 12.67 -4.56 -16.24
C GLN A 183 11.69 -3.77 -17.09
N HIS A 184 11.77 -2.43 -17.09
CA HIS A 184 10.99 -1.62 -18.02
C HIS A 184 11.33 -1.94 -19.49
N ARG A 185 12.62 -2.01 -19.84
CA ARG A 185 13.07 -2.37 -21.20
C ARG A 185 12.59 -3.76 -21.64
N LEU A 186 12.54 -4.72 -20.72
CA LEU A 186 12.13 -6.09 -21.02
C LEU A 186 10.62 -6.28 -21.08
N ASN A 187 9.88 -5.55 -20.28
CA ASN A 187 8.46 -5.80 -20.01
C ASN A 187 7.54 -4.62 -20.36
N ALA A 188 8.08 -3.49 -20.85
CA ALA A 188 7.31 -2.28 -21.13
C ALA A 188 6.37 -1.88 -19.96
N LEU A 189 6.96 -1.63 -18.79
CA LEU A 189 6.21 -1.24 -17.61
C LEU A 189 5.45 0.06 -17.85
N LYS A 190 4.19 0.13 -17.46
CA LYS A 190 3.36 1.35 -17.46
C LYS A 190 3.58 2.21 -16.23
N GLY A 191 3.85 1.56 -15.11
CA GLY A 191 4.06 2.25 -13.84
C GLY A 191 4.85 1.44 -12.83
N VAL A 192 5.00 2.00 -11.64
CA VAL A 192 5.65 1.40 -10.48
C VAL A 192 4.86 1.71 -9.22
N PHE A 193 4.70 0.72 -8.35
CA PHE A 193 4.08 0.87 -7.02
C PHE A 193 5.13 0.75 -5.94
N LEU A 194 5.16 1.69 -5.00
CA LEU A 194 6.14 1.77 -3.93
C LEU A 194 5.51 2.18 -2.59
N MET A 195 6.12 1.72 -1.50
CA MET A 195 5.85 2.14 -0.12
C MET A 195 7.17 2.62 0.53
N PRO A 196 7.64 3.85 0.23
CA PRO A 196 9.03 4.26 0.50
C PRO A 196 9.37 4.44 1.96
N SER A 197 8.43 4.91 2.80
CA SER A 197 8.72 5.21 4.21
C SER A 197 8.83 3.96 5.08
N CYS A 198 8.08 2.91 4.77
CA CYS A 198 8.17 1.61 5.43
C CYS A 198 7.48 0.57 4.55
N CYS A 199 8.26 -0.17 3.78
CA CYS A 199 7.72 -1.16 2.85
C CYS A 199 6.98 -2.28 3.61
N ASN A 200 5.76 -2.56 3.21
CA ASN A 200 4.99 -3.70 3.70
C ASN A 200 5.18 -4.89 2.74
N PRO A 201 5.82 -5.99 3.17
CA PRO A 201 6.03 -6.43 4.55
C PRO A 201 7.45 -6.21 5.10
N THR A 202 8.42 -5.84 4.30
CA THR A 202 9.86 -5.93 4.63
C THR A 202 10.35 -4.91 5.67
N THR A 203 9.54 -3.91 6.01
CA THR A 203 9.88 -2.77 6.87
C THR A 203 11.02 -1.88 6.35
N ARG A 204 11.57 -2.15 5.17
CA ARG A 204 12.64 -1.37 4.57
C ARG A 204 12.18 0.05 4.25
N MET A 205 13.11 0.99 4.34
CA MET A 205 12.92 2.37 3.92
C MET A 205 13.72 2.61 2.64
N ILE A 206 13.20 3.40 1.72
CA ILE A 206 13.95 3.81 0.53
C ILE A 206 14.82 5.03 0.91
N SER A 207 16.14 4.91 0.76
CA SER A 207 17.07 6.00 1.05
C SER A 207 16.85 7.20 0.12
N GLU A 208 17.21 8.42 0.57
CA GLU A 208 17.09 9.63 -0.26
C GLU A 208 17.93 9.53 -1.54
N ARG A 209 19.10 8.89 -1.48
CA ARG A 209 19.91 8.60 -2.65
C ARG A 209 19.15 7.72 -3.65
N ARG A 210 18.50 6.68 -3.15
CA ARG A 210 17.73 5.74 -3.96
C ARG A 210 16.46 6.36 -4.52
N LYS A 211 15.75 7.20 -3.74
CA LYS A 211 14.60 7.99 -4.25
C LYS A 211 15.00 8.84 -5.45
N LYS A 212 16.15 9.55 -5.38
CA LYS A 212 16.65 10.35 -6.51
C LYS A 212 16.94 9.50 -7.74
N ALA A 213 17.58 8.33 -7.57
CA ALA A 213 17.86 7.42 -8.67
C ALA A 213 16.57 6.86 -9.31
N LEU A 214 15.60 6.44 -8.50
CA LEU A 214 14.29 5.97 -8.97
C LEU A 214 13.54 7.09 -9.70
N ALA A 215 13.53 8.31 -9.15
CA ALA A 215 12.90 9.47 -9.78
C ALA A 215 13.47 9.77 -11.18
N GLN A 216 14.78 9.60 -11.40
CA GLN A 216 15.39 9.75 -12.71
C GLN A 216 14.86 8.72 -13.72
N VAL A 217 14.74 7.45 -13.32
CA VAL A 217 14.17 6.40 -14.17
C VAL A 217 12.70 6.68 -14.46
N ILE A 218 11.90 6.94 -13.42
CA ILE A 218 10.45 7.22 -13.53
C ILE A 218 10.20 8.38 -14.50
N ARG A 219 10.96 9.47 -14.37
CA ARG A 219 10.83 10.65 -15.24
C ARG A 219 11.24 10.35 -16.67
N ARG A 220 12.38 9.70 -16.87
CA ARG A 220 12.91 9.40 -18.21
C ARG A 220 12.02 8.44 -18.97
N GLU A 221 11.55 7.38 -18.30
CA GLU A 221 10.71 6.35 -18.91
C GLU A 221 9.20 6.67 -18.83
N GLN A 222 8.83 7.86 -18.32
CA GLN A 222 7.44 8.33 -18.18
C GLN A 222 6.54 7.33 -17.44
N LEU A 223 7.07 6.63 -16.44
CA LEU A 223 6.32 5.69 -15.62
C LEU A 223 5.33 6.42 -14.71
N ILE A 224 4.16 5.83 -14.50
CA ILE A 224 3.23 6.29 -13.48
C ILE A 224 3.72 5.76 -12.13
N LEU A 225 3.99 6.66 -11.18
CA LEU A 225 4.29 6.29 -9.80
C LEU A 225 3.00 6.23 -8.98
N LEU A 226 2.69 5.06 -8.44
CA LEU A 226 1.71 4.91 -7.36
C LEU A 226 2.47 4.78 -6.05
N GLU A 227 2.39 5.79 -5.19
CA GLU A 227 3.08 5.82 -3.91
C GLU A 227 2.07 5.71 -2.76
N ASP A 228 2.09 4.57 -2.04
CA ASP A 228 1.31 4.36 -0.82
C ASP A 228 2.21 4.61 0.40
N ASP A 229 2.04 5.76 1.02
CA ASP A 229 2.93 6.20 2.10
C ASP A 229 2.22 6.37 3.45
N ILE A 230 1.46 5.36 3.82
CA ILE A 230 0.68 5.32 5.07
C ILE A 230 1.56 5.44 6.33
N HIS A 231 2.86 5.19 6.23
CA HIS A 231 3.83 5.25 7.33
C HIS A 231 4.64 6.56 7.38
N ALA A 232 4.45 7.49 6.44
CA ALA A 232 5.23 8.73 6.37
C ALA A 232 5.22 9.53 7.67
N PHE A 233 4.08 9.58 8.38
CA PHE A 233 3.94 10.29 9.65
C PHE A 233 4.75 9.69 10.80
N PHE A 234 5.17 8.44 10.70
CA PHE A 234 6.07 7.80 11.67
C PHE A 234 7.54 7.92 11.27
N THR A 235 7.81 8.31 10.02
CA THR A 235 9.14 8.48 9.45
C THR A 235 9.60 9.93 9.57
N ALA A 236 8.73 10.88 9.22
CA ALA A 236 8.99 12.30 9.34
C ALA A 236 9.29 12.70 10.78
N GLY A 237 10.40 13.42 10.99
CA GLY A 237 10.86 13.85 12.32
C GLY A 237 11.48 12.75 13.19
N THR A 238 11.52 11.49 12.71
CA THR A 238 12.11 10.35 13.43
C THR A 238 13.34 9.81 12.73
N VAL A 239 13.31 9.75 11.40
CA VAL A 239 14.46 9.34 10.57
C VAL A 239 15.19 10.58 10.12
N ALA A 240 16.47 10.69 10.49
CA ALA A 240 17.27 11.93 10.34
C ALA A 240 17.34 12.45 8.90
N ASP A 241 17.49 11.55 7.92
CA ASP A 241 17.67 11.92 6.51
C ASP A 241 16.36 11.89 5.69
N TYR A 242 15.20 11.80 6.35
CA TYR A 242 13.93 11.80 5.65
C TYR A 242 13.59 13.20 5.12
N ALA A 243 13.62 13.36 3.80
CA ALA A 243 13.32 14.62 3.11
C ALA A 243 11.94 14.63 2.41
N GLY A 244 11.06 13.69 2.76
CA GLY A 244 9.72 13.57 2.18
C GLY A 244 9.56 12.38 1.22
N PRO A 245 8.37 12.22 0.63
CA PRO A 245 8.06 11.10 -0.28
C PRO A 245 8.82 11.19 -1.61
N LEU A 246 8.86 10.09 -2.36
CA LEU A 246 9.46 10.06 -3.69
C LEU A 246 8.65 10.89 -4.69
N ALA A 247 7.33 10.93 -4.53
CA ALA A 247 6.40 11.70 -5.37
C ALA A 247 6.80 13.19 -5.51
N ARG A 248 7.39 13.79 -4.45
CA ARG A 248 7.89 15.18 -4.52
C ARG A 248 8.95 15.42 -5.60
N LEU A 249 9.68 14.37 -5.99
CA LEU A 249 10.71 14.43 -7.03
C LEU A 249 10.15 14.27 -8.44
N VAL A 250 8.97 13.67 -8.58
CA VAL A 250 8.30 13.39 -9.86
C VAL A 250 6.79 13.66 -9.78
N PRO A 251 6.36 14.87 -9.36
CA PRO A 251 4.96 15.18 -9.09
C PRO A 251 4.07 14.93 -10.30
N GLU A 252 4.52 15.26 -11.51
CA GLU A 252 3.76 15.09 -12.74
C GLU A 252 3.49 13.62 -13.14
N GLN A 253 4.25 12.68 -12.58
CA GLN A 253 4.08 11.24 -12.82
C GLN A 253 3.40 10.52 -11.67
N SER A 254 3.11 11.22 -10.55
CA SER A 254 2.79 10.57 -9.30
C SER A 254 1.31 10.65 -8.94
N VAL A 255 0.78 9.54 -8.42
CA VAL A 255 -0.37 9.53 -7.53
C VAL A 255 0.13 9.14 -6.16
N TYR A 256 0.01 10.05 -5.20
CA TYR A 256 0.44 9.86 -3.82
C TYR A 256 -0.76 9.63 -2.93
N VAL A 257 -0.75 8.55 -2.15
CA VAL A 257 -1.85 8.19 -1.25
C VAL A 257 -1.38 8.20 0.20
N SER A 258 -1.97 9.08 1.00
CA SER A 258 -1.69 9.22 2.42
C SER A 258 -2.89 8.80 3.27
N GLY A 259 -2.82 7.63 3.89
CA GLY A 259 -3.88 7.10 4.72
C GLY A 259 -3.87 7.65 6.14
N THR A 260 -5.05 7.95 6.70
CA THR A 260 -5.20 8.34 8.10
C THR A 260 -5.42 7.16 9.06
N SER A 261 -5.55 5.94 8.52
CA SER A 261 -5.88 4.74 9.31
C SER A 261 -4.83 4.39 10.36
N LYS A 262 -3.56 4.55 10.05
CA LYS A 262 -2.46 4.23 10.98
C LYS A 262 -2.13 5.41 11.90
N PRO A 263 -1.91 6.63 11.36
CA PRO A 263 -1.60 7.77 12.22
C PRO A 263 -2.79 8.21 13.11
N LEU A 264 -4.02 8.12 12.62
CA LEU A 264 -5.20 8.63 13.34
C LEU A 264 -6.16 7.50 13.70
N CYS A 265 -7.18 7.25 12.88
CA CYS A 265 -8.25 6.31 13.19
C CYS A 265 -8.61 5.43 12.00
N ALA A 266 -8.45 4.11 12.16
CA ALA A 266 -8.70 3.15 11.09
C ALA A 266 -10.19 3.03 10.71
N GLY A 267 -11.10 3.24 11.68
CA GLY A 267 -12.55 3.09 11.49
C GLY A 267 -13.17 4.16 10.61
N LEU A 268 -12.61 5.38 10.58
CA LEU A 268 -13.14 6.51 9.80
C LEU A 268 -12.92 6.38 8.29
N ARG A 269 -12.02 5.51 7.85
CA ARG A 269 -11.79 5.22 6.43
C ARG A 269 -11.55 6.46 5.56
N VAL A 270 -10.68 7.38 5.98
CA VAL A 270 -10.28 8.55 5.21
C VAL A 270 -8.82 8.42 4.76
N ALA A 271 -8.54 8.82 3.53
CA ALA A 271 -7.19 9.04 3.02
C ALA A 271 -7.19 10.25 2.08
N TYR A 272 -6.02 10.85 1.92
CA TYR A 272 -5.77 11.92 0.96
C TYR A 272 -5.06 11.34 -0.25
N LEU A 273 -5.57 11.64 -1.44
CA LEU A 273 -4.98 11.28 -2.72
C LEU A 273 -4.54 12.56 -3.42
N VAL A 274 -3.24 12.69 -3.67
CA VAL A 274 -2.62 13.84 -4.36
C VAL A 274 -2.26 13.41 -5.77
N TYR A 275 -2.56 14.25 -6.75
CA TYR A 275 -2.42 13.93 -8.17
C TYR A 275 -2.17 15.18 -9.02
N PRO A 276 -1.46 15.08 -10.16
CA PRO A 276 -1.30 16.16 -11.11
C PRO A 276 -2.52 16.33 -12.02
N ASP A 277 -2.63 17.48 -12.69
CA ASP A 277 -3.74 17.80 -13.61
C ASP A 277 -3.96 16.73 -14.67
N ARG A 278 -2.90 16.15 -15.20
CA ARG A 278 -2.98 15.13 -16.27
C ARG A 278 -3.78 13.87 -15.87
N PHE A 279 -3.95 13.61 -14.58
CA PHE A 279 -4.72 12.45 -14.07
C PHE A 279 -6.09 12.83 -13.51
N ARG A 280 -6.37 14.13 -13.37
CA ARG A 280 -7.58 14.66 -12.72
C ARG A 280 -8.86 14.07 -13.27
N GLU A 281 -9.06 14.17 -14.59
CA GLU A 281 -10.31 13.73 -15.23
C GLU A 281 -10.57 12.24 -15.05
N ALA A 282 -9.56 11.41 -15.29
CA ALA A 282 -9.64 9.95 -15.13
C ALA A 282 -9.91 9.54 -13.68
N LEU A 283 -9.24 10.19 -12.72
CA LEU A 283 -9.46 9.93 -11.29
C LEU A 283 -10.83 10.37 -10.81
N LEU A 284 -11.35 11.51 -11.29
CA LEU A 284 -12.71 11.94 -10.99
C LEU A 284 -13.75 10.96 -11.56
N GLN A 285 -13.56 10.49 -12.79
CA GLN A 285 -14.43 9.48 -13.39
C GLN A 285 -14.41 8.18 -12.56
N ALA A 286 -13.24 7.73 -12.12
CA ALA A 286 -13.13 6.56 -11.24
C ALA A 286 -13.81 6.78 -9.89
N LEU A 287 -13.64 7.97 -9.27
CA LEU A 287 -14.30 8.33 -8.02
C LEU A 287 -15.83 8.19 -8.14
N PHE A 288 -16.43 8.81 -9.17
CA PHE A 288 -17.89 8.77 -9.38
C PHE A 288 -18.43 7.35 -9.60
N ASN A 289 -17.67 6.48 -10.23
CA ASN A 289 -18.13 5.14 -10.57
C ASN A 289 -17.82 4.07 -9.50
N VAL A 290 -16.86 4.31 -8.62
CA VAL A 290 -16.45 3.35 -7.58
C VAL A 290 -17.04 3.68 -6.22
N ASN A 291 -17.07 4.96 -5.85
CA ASN A 291 -17.37 5.37 -4.48
C ASN A 291 -18.37 6.54 -4.38
N VAL A 292 -18.61 7.25 -5.47
CA VAL A 292 -19.36 8.51 -5.53
C VAL A 292 -18.67 9.63 -4.75
N LYS A 293 -18.44 9.41 -3.44
CA LYS A 293 -17.69 10.32 -2.55
C LYS A 293 -17.30 9.58 -1.26
N THR A 294 -16.32 10.12 -0.55
CA THR A 294 -16.02 9.73 0.84
C THR A 294 -17.03 10.37 1.79
N SER A 295 -17.35 9.72 2.90
CA SER A 295 -18.21 10.26 3.95
C SER A 295 -17.70 11.63 4.40
N SER A 296 -18.54 12.68 4.23
CA SER A 296 -18.19 14.01 4.68
C SER A 296 -18.10 14.12 6.19
N LEU A 297 -18.88 13.31 6.92
CA LEU A 297 -18.82 13.26 8.37
C LEU A 297 -17.48 12.70 8.87
N ASP A 298 -17.01 11.60 8.27
CA ASP A 298 -15.69 11.03 8.61
C ASP A 298 -14.57 11.99 8.25
N GLY A 299 -14.68 12.65 7.08
CA GLY A 299 -13.77 13.72 6.65
C GLY A 299 -13.74 14.88 7.65
N GLU A 300 -14.90 15.27 8.19
CA GLU A 300 -15.01 16.34 9.19
C GLU A 300 -14.33 15.98 10.51
N ILE A 301 -14.53 14.76 11.01
CA ILE A 301 -13.85 14.28 12.21
C ILE A 301 -12.33 14.33 12.04
N ILE A 302 -11.81 13.85 10.90
CA ILE A 302 -10.36 13.93 10.59
C ILE A 302 -9.91 15.39 10.52
N THR A 303 -10.69 16.28 9.91
CA THR A 303 -10.40 17.70 9.78
C THR A 303 -10.28 18.37 11.16
N GLU A 304 -11.23 18.11 12.06
CA GLU A 304 -11.18 18.63 13.43
C GLU A 304 -9.99 18.10 14.23
N LEU A 305 -9.65 16.82 14.08
CA LEU A 305 -8.44 16.26 14.70
C LEU A 305 -7.17 16.99 14.24
N ILE A 306 -7.10 17.38 12.96
CA ILE A 306 -5.98 18.13 12.41
C ILE A 306 -5.97 19.57 12.95
N LEU A 307 -7.09 20.28 12.85
CA LEU A 307 -7.19 21.71 13.20
C LEU A 307 -6.98 21.96 14.70
N THR A 308 -7.42 21.03 15.56
CA THR A 308 -7.23 21.12 17.02
C THR A 308 -5.82 20.72 17.47
N GLY A 309 -4.96 20.23 16.56
CA GLY A 309 -3.64 19.69 16.89
C GLY A 309 -3.68 18.28 17.52
N THR A 310 -4.87 17.73 17.76
CA THR A 310 -5.05 16.37 18.32
C THR A 310 -4.38 15.32 17.45
N ALA A 311 -4.44 15.48 16.12
CA ALA A 311 -3.80 14.58 15.17
C ALA A 311 -2.28 14.44 15.42
N ASN A 312 -1.57 15.55 15.64
CA ASN A 312 -0.13 15.54 15.97
C ASN A 312 0.16 14.84 17.30
N ALA A 313 -0.68 15.08 18.31
CA ALA A 313 -0.57 14.41 19.62
C ALA A 313 -0.79 12.89 19.48
N MET A 314 -1.74 12.45 18.64
CA MET A 314 -2.00 11.04 18.35
C MET A 314 -0.79 10.40 17.67
N VAL A 315 -0.19 11.04 16.65
CA VAL A 315 1.02 10.54 15.98
C VAL A 315 2.15 10.36 16.98
N LYS A 316 2.44 11.39 17.79
CA LYS A 316 3.49 11.34 18.82
C LYS A 316 3.27 10.18 19.80
N LYS A 317 2.04 10.03 20.30
CA LYS A 317 1.71 8.93 21.22
C LYS A 317 1.90 7.55 20.58
N LYS A 318 1.52 7.40 19.32
CA LYS A 318 1.70 6.14 18.58
C LYS A 318 3.17 5.87 18.28
N GLN A 319 3.99 6.89 18.02
CA GLN A 319 5.45 6.75 17.90
C GLN A 319 6.07 6.22 19.20
N GLU A 320 5.67 6.76 20.36
CA GLU A 320 6.12 6.29 21.68
C GLU A 320 5.77 4.80 21.91
N LEU A 321 4.51 4.44 21.63
CA LEU A 321 4.03 3.05 21.77
C LEU A 321 4.74 2.11 20.79
N ALA A 322 4.95 2.53 19.55
CA ALA A 322 5.70 1.75 18.56
C ALA A 322 7.16 1.54 19.01
N ALA A 323 7.82 2.58 19.52
CA ALA A 323 9.18 2.47 20.05
C ALA A 323 9.26 1.48 21.22
N GLU A 324 8.29 1.52 22.14
CA GLU A 324 8.20 0.58 23.26
C GLU A 324 8.05 -0.87 22.78
N ARG A 325 7.12 -1.12 21.83
CA ARG A 325 6.90 -2.45 21.28
C ARG A 325 8.09 -2.98 20.50
N ASN A 326 8.78 -2.14 19.76
CA ASN A 326 9.98 -2.53 19.04
C ASN A 326 11.14 -2.86 19.99
N ARG A 327 11.33 -2.09 21.08
CA ARG A 327 12.30 -2.44 22.13
C ARG A 327 11.99 -3.80 22.77
N LEU A 328 10.70 -4.08 23.00
CA LEU A 328 10.30 -5.39 23.54
C LEU A 328 10.61 -6.51 22.52
N PHE A 329 10.29 -6.31 21.24
CA PHE A 329 10.59 -7.29 20.19
C PHE A 329 12.10 -7.61 20.11
N PHE A 330 12.97 -6.61 20.12
CA PHE A 330 14.42 -6.79 20.01
C PHE A 330 15.05 -7.45 21.24
N ARG A 331 14.36 -7.52 22.39
CA ARG A 331 14.84 -8.36 23.52
C ARG A 331 14.78 -9.86 23.18
N TYR A 332 13.85 -10.27 22.30
CA TYR A 332 13.70 -11.66 21.88
C TYR A 332 14.43 -11.96 20.56
N PHE A 333 14.66 -10.93 19.74
CA PHE A 333 15.28 -11.04 18.42
C PHE A 333 16.38 -9.97 18.27
N PRO A 334 17.45 -10.02 19.09
CA PRO A 334 18.49 -8.98 19.08
C PRO A 334 19.25 -8.91 17.76
N GLU A 335 19.32 -10.00 16.99
CA GLU A 335 19.96 -10.08 15.68
C GLU A 335 19.25 -9.24 14.60
N LEU A 336 18.02 -8.81 14.86
CA LEU A 336 17.24 -7.97 13.96
C LEU A 336 17.27 -6.47 14.36
N GLU A 337 17.96 -6.13 15.44
CA GLU A 337 18.07 -4.75 15.89
C GLU A 337 18.75 -3.89 14.80
N GLY A 338 18.19 -2.71 14.56
CA GLY A 338 18.65 -1.81 13.50
C GLY A 338 18.15 -2.17 12.08
N GLN A 339 17.46 -3.30 11.88
CA GLN A 339 16.93 -3.66 10.59
C GLN A 339 15.53 -3.05 10.38
N GLY A 340 15.31 -2.46 9.21
CA GLY A 340 14.05 -1.86 8.80
C GLY A 340 13.68 -0.60 9.57
N HIS A 341 12.42 -0.17 9.45
CA HIS A 341 11.93 1.07 10.05
C HIS A 341 11.86 0.95 11.60
N PRO A 342 12.44 1.90 12.37
CA PRO A 342 12.53 1.79 13.83
C PRO A 342 11.17 1.81 14.55
N LEU A 343 10.16 2.44 13.94
CA LEU A 343 8.80 2.55 14.48
C LEU A 343 7.78 1.72 13.72
N SER A 344 8.20 0.67 13.00
CA SER A 344 7.26 -0.20 12.29
C SER A 344 6.29 -0.90 13.25
N PHE A 345 5.04 -1.04 12.83
CA PHE A 345 3.98 -1.75 13.56
C PHE A 345 4.00 -3.26 13.33
N TYR A 346 4.86 -3.75 12.45
CA TYR A 346 5.11 -5.15 12.15
C TYR A 346 6.60 -5.39 11.97
N ARG A 347 6.99 -6.66 11.93
CA ARG A 347 8.36 -7.07 11.70
C ARG A 347 8.44 -8.12 10.62
N TRP A 348 9.59 -8.22 9.99
CA TRP A 348 9.89 -9.20 8.95
C TRP A 348 10.92 -10.17 9.49
N LEU A 349 10.41 -11.29 10.06
CA LEU A 349 11.21 -12.27 10.81
C LEU A 349 11.64 -13.40 9.87
N PRO A 350 12.94 -13.61 9.62
CA PRO A 350 13.42 -14.78 8.87
C PRO A 350 13.15 -16.05 9.64
N ILE A 351 12.72 -17.09 8.95
CA ILE A 351 12.48 -18.41 9.54
C ILE A 351 13.25 -19.48 8.76
N PRO A 352 13.84 -20.50 9.46
CA PRO A 352 14.57 -21.60 8.82
C PRO A 352 13.66 -22.65 8.20
N ASP A 353 12.39 -22.35 7.95
CA ASP A 353 11.37 -23.27 7.47
C ASP A 353 11.24 -23.22 5.95
N THR A 354 11.34 -24.37 5.30
CA THR A 354 11.22 -24.52 3.85
C THR A 354 9.85 -25.00 3.39
N ARG A 355 8.92 -25.27 4.31
CA ARG A 355 7.54 -25.68 4.01
C ARG A 355 6.79 -24.58 3.25
N GLY A 356 5.67 -24.93 2.64
CA GLY A 356 4.77 -23.97 2.02
C GLY A 356 4.12 -23.05 3.05
N GLY A 357 3.88 -21.79 2.69
CA GLY A 357 3.34 -20.78 3.60
C GLY A 357 2.02 -21.18 4.25
N ALA A 358 1.17 -21.97 3.56
CA ALA A 358 -0.08 -22.49 4.11
C ALA A 358 0.15 -23.41 5.31
N GLU A 359 1.12 -24.31 5.21
CA GLU A 359 1.45 -25.28 6.27
C GLU A 359 2.05 -24.57 7.48
N VAL A 360 2.92 -23.59 7.24
CA VAL A 360 3.53 -22.78 8.31
C VAL A 360 2.45 -21.99 9.06
N GLU A 361 1.59 -21.26 8.35
CA GLU A 361 0.49 -20.49 8.96
C GLU A 361 -0.47 -21.39 9.75
N GLN A 362 -0.79 -22.57 9.22
CA GLN A 362 -1.64 -23.56 9.91
C GLN A 362 -0.98 -24.09 11.18
N ALA A 363 0.33 -24.37 11.16
CA ALA A 363 1.07 -24.83 12.33
C ALA A 363 1.03 -23.79 13.46
N PHE A 364 1.23 -22.49 13.14
CA PHE A 364 1.08 -21.41 14.12
C PHE A 364 -0.36 -21.29 14.62
N GLN A 365 -1.34 -21.40 13.74
CA GLN A 365 -2.75 -21.33 14.11
C GLN A 365 -3.15 -22.46 15.07
N GLN A 366 -2.62 -23.66 14.92
CA GLN A 366 -2.81 -24.77 15.86
C GLN A 366 -2.26 -24.48 17.26
N GLN A 367 -1.25 -23.59 17.35
CA GLN A 367 -0.69 -23.09 18.61
C GLN A 367 -1.40 -21.82 19.13
N GLY A 368 -2.53 -21.44 18.54
CA GLY A 368 -3.29 -20.27 18.94
C GLY A 368 -2.71 -18.92 18.47
N ILE A 369 -1.84 -18.92 17.46
CA ILE A 369 -1.18 -17.71 16.95
C ILE A 369 -1.50 -17.57 15.45
N ARG A 370 -1.88 -16.37 15.02
CA ARG A 370 -2.01 -16.00 13.61
C ARG A 370 -0.81 -15.16 13.17
N VAL A 371 -0.10 -15.63 12.15
CA VAL A 371 0.97 -14.92 11.44
C VAL A 371 0.72 -14.98 9.95
N TYR A 372 1.44 -14.17 9.18
CA TYR A 372 1.42 -14.24 7.72
C TYR A 372 2.79 -14.61 7.18
N HIS A 373 2.83 -15.65 6.36
CA HIS A 373 4.04 -16.12 5.69
C HIS A 373 4.38 -15.26 4.48
N SER A 374 5.67 -15.18 4.13
CA SER A 374 6.20 -14.41 3.00
C SER A 374 5.54 -14.71 1.65
N ASP A 375 5.03 -15.93 1.44
CA ASP A 375 4.32 -16.30 0.21
C ASP A 375 3.09 -15.43 -0.08
N ARG A 376 2.49 -14.76 0.94
CA ARG A 376 1.36 -13.84 0.74
C ARG A 376 1.75 -12.52 0.09
N PHE A 377 3.00 -12.15 0.22
CA PHE A 377 3.55 -10.87 -0.21
C PHE A 377 4.42 -11.00 -1.44
N LEU A 378 4.66 -12.23 -1.90
CA LEU A 378 5.60 -12.53 -2.97
C LEU A 378 5.04 -12.18 -4.34
N CYS A 379 5.77 -11.35 -5.06
CA CYS A 379 5.63 -11.12 -6.49
C CYS A 379 6.86 -11.68 -7.21
N GLY A 380 6.69 -12.67 -8.06
CA GLY A 380 7.80 -13.31 -8.79
C GLY A 380 8.21 -14.68 -8.23
N LYS A 381 9.50 -15.00 -8.35
CA LYS A 381 10.03 -16.29 -7.92
C LYS A 381 10.23 -16.32 -6.40
N ARG A 382 9.90 -17.46 -5.79
CA ARG A 382 10.15 -17.70 -4.36
C ARG A 382 11.66 -17.64 -4.09
N GLU A 383 12.05 -16.89 -3.08
CA GLU A 383 13.40 -16.89 -2.55
C GLU A 383 13.63 -18.11 -1.64
N MET A 384 14.91 -18.47 -1.44
CA MET A 384 15.25 -19.60 -0.56
C MET A 384 14.93 -19.31 0.91
N GLN A 385 15.04 -18.03 1.31
CA GLN A 385 14.74 -17.59 2.67
C GLN A 385 13.25 -17.29 2.81
N ALA A 386 12.60 -17.92 3.77
CA ALA A 386 11.21 -17.64 4.15
C ALA A 386 11.16 -16.67 5.34
N TYR A 387 10.03 -15.94 5.44
CA TYR A 387 9.82 -14.96 6.49
C TYR A 387 8.39 -15.03 7.04
N LEU A 388 8.21 -14.50 8.25
CA LEU A 388 6.91 -14.20 8.86
C LEU A 388 6.75 -12.70 9.06
N ARG A 389 5.51 -12.24 8.89
CA ARG A 389 5.10 -10.90 9.27
C ARG A 389 4.07 -11.00 10.39
#